data_c897116ff5082a16e171ab9ab0075e5b
#
_entry.id   c897116ff5082a16e171ab9ab0075e5b
#
_cell.length_a   1.000
_cell.length_b   1.000
_cell.length_c   1.000
_cell.angle_alpha   90.00
_cell.angle_beta   90.00
_cell.angle_gamma   90.00
#
_symmetry.space_group_name_H-M   'P 1'
#
loop_
_entity.id
_entity.type
_entity.pdbx_description
1 polymer ?
#
loop_
_entity_poly.entity_id
_entity_poly.type
_entity_poly.pdbx_seq_one_letter_code
_entity_poly.pdbx_strand_id
1 'polypeptide(L)'
;MAVRTVGTYEYDADISRLVRRRLKKLSSSLTLREGSGKRTAEAQIETDTEADAWCEAVAEVLLYDVAHFELARLVNDLPISLEQKRLALPEAIKSARGVGTMQTLKREIAAHYEENDALVLEGYVRFRMKEVQKAWEFTVIRAVEELLIKNEYLELMNVLSAFVQLQPPRIKDVSVILNPDGSCTLTDDMNSRVDYEKCTGDGVVSILVGLAPERITVYDLSGGKSTMLAEILIRVFEDRVRFFK
;
A
#
# COMPACT_ATOMS: atom_id res chain seq x y z
N MET A 1 -0.02 -26.35 -35.21
CA MET A 1 -1.25 -25.55 -35.18
C MET A 1 -2.09 -26.02 -34.02
N ALA A 2 -2.26 -25.22 -33.00
CA ALA A 2 -2.98 -25.55 -31.76
C ALA A 2 -4.00 -24.44 -31.44
N VAL A 3 -5.15 -24.81 -30.88
CA VAL A 3 -6.11 -23.86 -30.33
C VAL A 3 -5.88 -23.77 -28.83
N ARG A 4 -5.75 -22.56 -28.31
CA ARG A 4 -5.57 -22.32 -26.85
C ARG A 4 -6.68 -21.45 -26.33
N THR A 5 -7.22 -21.83 -25.18
CA THR A 5 -8.33 -21.14 -24.54
C THR A 5 -7.98 -20.76 -23.09
N VAL A 6 -8.34 -19.55 -22.68
CA VAL A 6 -8.34 -19.15 -21.29
C VAL A 6 -9.71 -18.59 -20.90
N GLY A 7 -10.20 -18.94 -19.72
CA GLY A 7 -11.54 -18.53 -19.32
C GLY A 7 -11.74 -18.42 -17.82
N THR A 8 -12.91 -17.90 -17.44
CA THR A 8 -13.37 -17.74 -16.05
C THR A 8 -14.83 -18.12 -15.90
N TYR A 9 -15.17 -18.67 -14.75
CA TYR A 9 -16.57 -18.91 -14.34
C TYR A 9 -16.98 -17.98 -13.19
N GLU A 10 -16.04 -17.63 -12.32
CA GLU A 10 -16.29 -16.90 -11.07
C GLU A 10 -16.02 -15.39 -11.19
N TYR A 11 -14.96 -14.99 -11.92
CA TYR A 11 -14.62 -13.57 -12.02
C TYR A 11 -15.59 -12.85 -12.97
N ASP A 12 -16.16 -11.74 -12.50
CA ASP A 12 -16.97 -10.86 -13.36
C ASP A 12 -16.05 -9.95 -14.20
N ALA A 13 -15.40 -10.57 -15.18
CA ALA A 13 -14.42 -9.93 -16.04
C ALA A 13 -14.60 -10.30 -17.52
N ASP A 14 -14.30 -9.33 -18.38
CA ASP A 14 -14.20 -9.56 -19.83
C ASP A 14 -12.78 -10.07 -20.16
N ILE A 15 -12.61 -11.39 -20.08
CA ILE A 15 -11.31 -12.05 -20.30
C ILE A 15 -10.80 -11.82 -21.72
N SER A 16 -11.69 -11.84 -22.70
CA SER A 16 -11.31 -11.55 -24.09
C SER A 16 -10.69 -10.16 -24.23
N ARG A 17 -11.29 -9.15 -23.59
CA ARG A 17 -10.77 -7.79 -23.57
C ARG A 17 -9.43 -7.68 -22.80
N LEU A 18 -9.29 -8.36 -21.68
CA LEU A 18 -8.06 -8.36 -20.88
C LEU A 18 -6.91 -8.97 -21.68
N VAL A 19 -7.07 -10.16 -22.23
CA VAL A 19 -6.04 -10.85 -23.04
C VAL A 19 -5.68 -10.02 -24.26
N ARG A 20 -6.67 -9.49 -24.99
CA ARG A 20 -6.43 -8.63 -26.17
C ARG A 20 -5.59 -7.40 -25.81
N ARG A 21 -5.85 -6.76 -24.68
CA ARG A 21 -5.07 -5.62 -24.18
C ARG A 21 -3.62 -6.00 -23.94
N ARG A 22 -3.37 -7.19 -23.35
CA ARG A 22 -2.02 -7.69 -23.08
C ARG A 22 -1.27 -8.03 -24.35
N LEU A 23 -1.89 -8.77 -25.26
CA LEU A 23 -1.30 -9.08 -26.56
C LEU A 23 -0.94 -7.83 -27.35
N LYS A 24 -1.81 -6.80 -27.35
CA LYS A 24 -1.50 -5.52 -28.00
C LYS A 24 -0.28 -4.83 -27.37
N LYS A 25 -0.13 -4.88 -26.04
CA LYS A 25 1.03 -4.32 -25.31
C LYS A 25 2.33 -5.04 -25.70
N LEU A 26 2.26 -6.35 -25.92
CA LEU A 26 3.38 -7.18 -26.35
C LEU A 26 3.71 -7.02 -27.85
N SER A 27 2.96 -6.19 -28.58
CA SER A 27 3.09 -6.02 -30.04
C SER A 27 2.96 -7.35 -30.79
N SER A 28 2.18 -8.29 -30.24
CA SER A 28 1.97 -9.60 -30.86
C SER A 28 1.03 -9.49 -32.06
N SER A 29 1.33 -10.26 -33.12
CA SER A 29 0.45 -10.46 -34.28
C SER A 29 -0.73 -11.37 -33.98
N LEU A 30 -0.69 -12.10 -32.86
CA LEU A 30 -1.71 -13.05 -32.45
C LEU A 30 -3.07 -12.35 -32.25
N THR A 31 -4.09 -12.87 -32.89
CA THR A 31 -5.46 -12.37 -32.81
C THR A 31 -6.37 -13.38 -32.12
N LEU A 32 -7.34 -12.87 -31.35
CA LEU A 32 -8.36 -13.72 -30.75
C LEU A 32 -9.39 -14.10 -31.78
N ARG A 33 -9.89 -15.34 -31.71
CA ARG A 33 -11.01 -15.79 -32.52
C ARG A 33 -12.26 -14.95 -32.27
N GLU A 34 -12.98 -14.63 -33.33
CA GLU A 34 -14.27 -13.98 -33.23
C GLU A 34 -15.32 -14.97 -32.67
N GLY A 35 -16.15 -14.47 -31.73
CA GLY A 35 -17.17 -15.29 -31.08
C GLY A 35 -16.78 -15.86 -29.72
N SER A 36 -15.55 -15.67 -29.26
CA SER A 36 -15.19 -15.90 -27.85
C SER A 36 -16.09 -15.03 -26.97
N GLY A 37 -16.90 -15.63 -26.11
CA GLY A 37 -17.73 -14.89 -25.15
C GLY A 37 -16.89 -13.97 -24.27
N LYS A 38 -17.53 -13.06 -23.53
CA LYS A 38 -16.79 -12.15 -22.62
C LYS A 38 -15.95 -12.90 -21.59
N ARG A 39 -16.37 -14.08 -21.17
CA ARG A 39 -15.71 -14.89 -20.14
C ARG A 39 -14.59 -15.79 -20.66
N THR A 40 -14.37 -15.86 -21.95
CA THR A 40 -13.36 -16.70 -22.58
C THR A 40 -12.59 -15.93 -23.64
N ALA A 41 -11.31 -16.25 -23.79
CA ALA A 41 -10.49 -15.82 -24.92
C ALA A 41 -9.89 -17.07 -25.57
N GLU A 42 -9.95 -17.12 -26.90
CA GLU A 42 -9.48 -18.23 -27.72
C GLU A 42 -8.59 -17.70 -28.83
N ALA A 43 -7.46 -18.36 -29.05
CA ALA A 43 -6.54 -18.05 -30.12
C ALA A 43 -6.06 -19.32 -30.83
N GLN A 44 -5.78 -19.18 -32.12
CA GLN A 44 -5.12 -20.18 -32.92
C GLN A 44 -3.63 -19.86 -32.97
N ILE A 45 -2.81 -20.81 -32.53
CA ILE A 45 -1.37 -20.64 -32.40
C ILE A 45 -0.67 -21.47 -33.48
N GLU A 46 0.14 -20.83 -34.29
CA GLU A 46 0.83 -21.44 -35.42
C GLU A 46 2.35 -21.46 -35.22
N THR A 47 2.89 -20.52 -34.41
CA THR A 47 4.33 -20.36 -34.19
C THR A 47 4.69 -20.37 -32.70
N ASP A 48 5.92 -20.69 -32.39
CA ASP A 48 6.46 -20.63 -31.00
C ASP A 48 6.42 -19.21 -30.44
N THR A 49 6.61 -18.20 -31.29
CA THR A 49 6.52 -16.79 -30.87
C THR A 49 5.10 -16.42 -30.44
N GLU A 50 4.08 -16.93 -31.12
CA GLU A 50 2.68 -16.75 -30.76
C GLU A 50 2.33 -17.50 -29.48
N ALA A 51 2.85 -18.72 -29.30
CA ALA A 51 2.70 -19.49 -28.07
C ALA A 51 3.31 -18.77 -26.88
N ASP A 52 4.49 -18.21 -27.04
CA ASP A 52 5.18 -17.42 -26.04
C ASP A 52 4.42 -16.16 -25.64
N ALA A 53 3.94 -15.41 -26.64
CA ALA A 53 3.13 -14.21 -26.41
C ALA A 53 1.78 -14.51 -25.73
N TRP A 54 1.15 -15.66 -26.08
CA TRP A 54 -0.07 -16.12 -25.43
C TRP A 54 0.17 -16.42 -23.95
N CYS A 55 1.19 -17.22 -23.63
CA CYS A 55 1.53 -17.56 -22.25
C CYS A 55 1.87 -16.32 -21.41
N GLU A 56 2.57 -15.36 -22.01
CA GLU A 56 2.88 -14.09 -21.34
C GLU A 56 1.64 -13.24 -21.10
N ALA A 57 0.75 -13.13 -22.07
CA ALA A 57 -0.52 -12.41 -21.92
C ALA A 57 -1.40 -13.04 -20.83
N VAL A 58 -1.49 -14.37 -20.75
CA VAL A 58 -2.24 -15.08 -19.70
C VAL A 58 -1.58 -14.89 -18.34
N ALA A 59 -0.24 -14.95 -18.26
CA ALA A 59 0.50 -14.66 -17.03
C ALA A 59 0.28 -13.23 -16.53
N GLU A 60 0.29 -12.24 -17.42
CA GLU A 60 -0.04 -10.85 -17.07
C GLU A 60 -1.49 -10.71 -16.57
N VAL A 61 -2.45 -11.40 -17.17
CA VAL A 61 -3.84 -11.42 -16.69
C VAL A 61 -3.92 -11.99 -15.28
N LEU A 62 -3.24 -13.09 -14.99
CA LEU A 62 -3.21 -13.70 -13.65
C LEU A 62 -2.57 -12.78 -12.62
N LEU A 63 -1.38 -12.24 -12.89
CA LEU A 63 -0.61 -11.44 -11.93
C LEU A 63 -1.18 -10.05 -11.68
N TYR A 64 -1.89 -9.47 -12.64
CA TYR A 64 -2.34 -8.09 -12.51
C TYR A 64 -3.86 -7.95 -12.46
N ASP A 65 -4.59 -8.67 -13.31
CA ASP A 65 -6.04 -8.49 -13.38
C ASP A 65 -6.75 -9.43 -12.40
N VAL A 66 -6.40 -10.72 -12.37
CA VAL A 66 -6.96 -11.69 -11.41
C VAL A 66 -6.54 -11.38 -9.99
N ALA A 67 -5.29 -10.95 -9.77
CA ALA A 67 -4.81 -10.49 -8.47
C ALA A 67 -5.72 -9.41 -7.85
N HIS A 68 -6.24 -8.48 -8.66
CA HIS A 68 -7.17 -7.45 -8.16
C HIS A 68 -8.46 -8.05 -7.61
N PHE A 69 -9.03 -9.06 -8.29
CA PHE A 69 -10.25 -9.73 -7.82
C PHE A 69 -10.00 -10.51 -6.54
N GLU A 70 -8.89 -11.25 -6.46
CA GLU A 70 -8.52 -12.01 -5.27
C GLU A 70 -8.22 -11.10 -4.07
N LEU A 71 -7.46 -10.03 -4.27
CA LEU A 71 -7.18 -9.05 -3.21
C LEU A 71 -8.46 -8.36 -2.73
N ALA A 72 -9.37 -7.99 -3.66
CA ALA A 72 -10.65 -7.41 -3.29
C ALA A 72 -11.51 -8.39 -2.49
N ARG A 73 -11.53 -9.68 -2.87
CA ARG A 73 -12.22 -10.74 -2.11
C ARG A 73 -11.62 -10.88 -0.71
N LEU A 74 -10.30 -11.01 -0.61
CA LEU A 74 -9.61 -11.12 0.69
C LEU A 74 -9.90 -9.94 1.61
N VAL A 75 -9.84 -8.70 1.10
CA VAL A 75 -10.18 -7.50 1.89
C VAL A 75 -11.65 -7.48 2.29
N ASN A 76 -12.57 -7.91 1.41
CA ASN A 76 -13.99 -7.94 1.71
C ASN A 76 -14.37 -8.98 2.78
N ASP A 77 -13.62 -10.07 2.87
CA ASP A 77 -13.83 -11.14 3.86
C ASP A 77 -13.35 -10.75 5.27
N LEU A 78 -12.56 -9.65 5.39
CA LEU A 78 -12.07 -9.20 6.70
C LEU A 78 -13.17 -8.53 7.54
N PRO A 79 -13.17 -8.74 8.88
CA PRO A 79 -14.14 -8.15 9.81
C PRO A 79 -13.80 -6.70 10.18
N ILE A 80 -13.61 -5.85 9.18
CA ILE A 80 -13.30 -4.42 9.33
C ILE A 80 -14.39 -3.56 8.68
N SER A 81 -14.44 -2.26 9.01
CA SER A 81 -15.43 -1.35 8.46
C SER A 81 -15.30 -1.16 6.95
N LEU A 82 -16.38 -0.75 6.29
CA LEU A 82 -16.37 -0.47 4.85
C LEU A 82 -15.36 0.63 4.47
N GLU A 83 -15.19 1.62 5.34
CA GLU A 83 -14.20 2.68 5.13
C GLU A 83 -12.77 2.13 5.19
N GLN A 84 -12.47 1.30 6.20
CA GLN A 84 -11.17 0.63 6.30
C GLN A 84 -10.89 -0.28 5.09
N LYS A 85 -11.90 -1.01 4.58
CA LYS A 85 -11.79 -1.82 3.36
C LYS A 85 -11.42 -0.95 2.14
N ARG A 86 -12.07 0.21 1.99
CA ARG A 86 -11.78 1.16 0.90
C ARG A 86 -10.36 1.71 0.94
N LEU A 87 -9.81 1.90 2.13
CA LEU A 87 -8.44 2.40 2.31
C LEU A 87 -7.39 1.28 2.17
N ALA A 88 -7.68 0.08 2.69
CA ALA A 88 -6.76 -1.05 2.66
C ALA A 88 -6.55 -1.63 1.25
N LEU A 89 -7.61 -1.70 0.42
CA LEU A 89 -7.54 -2.34 -0.89
C LEU A 89 -6.51 -1.70 -1.84
N PRO A 90 -6.44 -0.37 -2.02
CA PRO A 90 -5.42 0.26 -2.86
C PRO A 90 -3.98 -0.03 -2.39
N GLU A 91 -3.74 -0.03 -1.08
CA GLU A 91 -2.42 -0.33 -0.51
C GLU A 91 -2.05 -1.81 -0.69
N ALA A 92 -3.00 -2.73 -0.49
CA ALA A 92 -2.81 -4.14 -0.77
C ALA A 92 -2.46 -4.38 -2.26
N ILE A 93 -3.19 -3.74 -3.19
CA ILE A 93 -2.93 -3.83 -4.63
C ILE A 93 -1.53 -3.30 -4.97
N LYS A 94 -1.14 -2.17 -4.38
CA LYS A 94 0.18 -1.57 -4.59
C LYS A 94 1.30 -2.48 -4.10
N SER A 95 1.16 -3.04 -2.91
CA SER A 95 2.15 -3.92 -2.29
C SER A 95 2.21 -5.30 -2.95
N ALA A 96 1.11 -5.78 -3.55
CA ALA A 96 1.08 -7.04 -4.28
C ALA A 96 1.81 -6.98 -5.65
N ARG A 97 2.15 -5.79 -6.14
CA ARG A 97 2.94 -5.65 -7.37
C ARG A 97 4.33 -6.23 -7.15
N GLY A 98 4.68 -7.25 -7.91
CA GLY A 98 5.95 -7.97 -7.79
C GLY A 98 5.88 -9.27 -7.00
N VAL A 99 4.72 -9.62 -6.47
CA VAL A 99 4.47 -10.96 -5.94
C VAL A 99 4.39 -11.95 -7.10
N GLY A 100 5.25 -12.95 -7.07
CA GLY A 100 5.42 -13.90 -8.16
C GLY A 100 6.35 -13.37 -9.26
N THR A 101 7.06 -14.29 -9.92
CA THR A 101 7.91 -13.92 -11.05
C THR A 101 7.19 -14.24 -12.36
N MET A 102 7.10 -13.26 -13.24
CA MET A 102 6.51 -13.40 -14.58
C MET A 102 7.09 -14.59 -15.33
N GLN A 103 8.40 -14.74 -15.29
CA GLN A 103 9.11 -15.82 -15.99
C GLN A 103 8.74 -17.22 -15.47
N THR A 104 8.60 -17.39 -14.17
CA THR A 104 8.18 -18.66 -13.57
C THR A 104 6.77 -19.02 -13.98
N LEU A 105 5.84 -18.07 -13.84
CA LEU A 105 4.44 -18.28 -14.17
C LEU A 105 4.24 -18.54 -15.66
N LYS A 106 4.93 -17.80 -16.53
CA LYS A 106 4.89 -18.00 -17.98
C LYS A 106 5.33 -19.42 -18.36
N ARG A 107 6.42 -19.92 -17.75
CA ARG A 107 6.91 -21.28 -17.99
C ARG A 107 5.92 -22.35 -17.49
N GLU A 108 5.31 -22.14 -16.33
CA GLU A 108 4.30 -23.07 -15.79
C GLU A 108 3.03 -23.09 -16.64
N ILE A 109 2.60 -21.95 -17.18
CA ILE A 109 1.48 -21.85 -18.12
C ILE A 109 1.82 -22.56 -19.43
N ALA A 110 3.03 -22.38 -19.94
CA ALA A 110 3.48 -23.08 -21.13
C ALA A 110 3.42 -24.62 -20.94
N ALA A 111 3.97 -25.12 -19.83
CA ALA A 111 3.90 -26.55 -19.48
C ALA A 111 2.44 -27.03 -19.31
N HIS A 112 1.54 -26.23 -18.75
CA HIS A 112 0.12 -26.56 -18.67
C HIS A 112 -0.50 -26.75 -20.06
N TYR A 113 -0.16 -25.88 -21.01
CA TYR A 113 -0.67 -25.96 -22.38
C TYR A 113 -0.02 -27.04 -23.25
N GLU A 114 1.05 -27.69 -22.80
CA GLU A 114 1.58 -28.91 -23.43
C GLU A 114 0.61 -30.09 -23.27
N GLU A 115 -0.10 -30.14 -22.13
CA GLU A 115 -1.00 -31.24 -21.79
C GLU A 115 -2.50 -30.88 -21.98
N ASN A 116 -2.83 -29.59 -22.02
CA ASN A 116 -4.22 -29.09 -22.00
C ASN A 116 -4.41 -28.00 -23.04
N ASP A 117 -5.60 -27.93 -23.67
CA ASP A 117 -5.94 -26.88 -24.62
C ASP A 117 -6.62 -25.67 -23.94
N ALA A 118 -7.08 -25.82 -22.70
CA ALA A 118 -7.80 -24.79 -21.96
C ALA A 118 -7.24 -24.58 -20.56
N LEU A 119 -7.27 -23.32 -20.09
CA LEU A 119 -6.91 -22.90 -18.75
C LEU A 119 -8.09 -22.15 -18.12
N VAL A 120 -8.55 -22.62 -16.96
CA VAL A 120 -9.55 -21.96 -16.14
C VAL A 120 -8.85 -21.19 -15.05
N LEU A 121 -9.04 -19.85 -15.02
CA LEU A 121 -8.27 -18.94 -14.17
C LEU A 121 -8.41 -19.27 -12.68
N GLU A 122 -9.64 -19.48 -12.18
CA GLU A 122 -9.89 -19.81 -10.76
C GLU A 122 -9.23 -21.13 -10.34
N GLY A 123 -9.37 -22.14 -11.19
CA GLY A 123 -8.74 -23.45 -10.96
C GLY A 123 -7.22 -23.32 -10.92
N TYR A 124 -6.66 -22.56 -11.85
CA TYR A 124 -5.21 -22.34 -11.93
C TYR A 124 -4.70 -21.61 -10.68
N VAL A 125 -5.35 -20.52 -10.26
CA VAL A 125 -5.01 -19.78 -9.04
C VAL A 125 -5.08 -20.71 -7.83
N ARG A 126 -6.21 -21.42 -7.66
CA ARG A 126 -6.46 -22.28 -6.48
C ARG A 126 -5.49 -23.45 -6.35
N PHE A 127 -5.09 -24.05 -7.45
CA PHE A 127 -4.29 -25.29 -7.41
C PHE A 127 -2.81 -25.10 -7.74
N ARG A 128 -2.45 -24.11 -8.57
CA ARG A 128 -1.08 -23.91 -9.06
C ARG A 128 -0.38 -22.70 -8.45
N MET A 129 -1.13 -21.68 -7.99
CA MET A 129 -0.56 -20.43 -7.48
C MET A 129 -0.64 -20.32 -5.95
N LYS A 130 -0.54 -21.42 -5.20
CA LYS A 130 -0.70 -21.44 -3.73
C LYS A 130 0.25 -20.48 -3.00
N GLU A 131 1.51 -20.42 -3.42
CA GLU A 131 2.49 -19.51 -2.79
C GLU A 131 2.20 -18.05 -3.10
N VAL A 132 1.72 -17.76 -4.30
CA VAL A 132 1.27 -16.41 -4.69
C VAL A 132 0.02 -16.01 -3.90
N GLN A 133 -0.94 -16.93 -3.70
CA GLN A 133 -2.11 -16.67 -2.87
C GLN A 133 -1.73 -16.34 -1.42
N LYS A 134 -0.85 -17.11 -0.80
CA LYS A 134 -0.35 -16.83 0.55
C LYS A 134 0.34 -15.45 0.61
N ALA A 135 1.10 -15.10 -0.41
CA ALA A 135 1.73 -13.79 -0.46
C ALA A 135 0.70 -12.66 -0.62
N TRP A 136 -0.38 -12.85 -1.37
CA TRP A 136 -1.50 -11.91 -1.44
C TRP A 136 -2.22 -11.78 -0.09
N GLU A 137 -2.50 -12.89 0.61
CA GLU A 137 -3.07 -12.89 1.96
C GLU A 137 -2.19 -12.08 2.92
N PHE A 138 -0.88 -12.35 2.94
CA PHE A 138 0.07 -11.60 3.76
C PHE A 138 0.08 -10.10 3.43
N THR A 139 0.03 -9.76 2.14
CA THR A 139 -0.01 -8.37 1.68
C THR A 139 -1.27 -7.64 2.18
N VAL A 140 -2.42 -8.32 2.16
CA VAL A 140 -3.69 -7.77 2.66
C VAL A 140 -3.63 -7.56 4.17
N ILE A 141 -3.17 -8.56 4.93
CA ILE A 141 -3.04 -8.46 6.39
C ILE A 141 -2.14 -7.27 6.74
N ARG A 142 -0.99 -7.18 6.11
CA ARG A 142 -0.04 -6.10 6.35
C ARG A 142 -0.62 -4.71 6.03
N ALA A 143 -1.32 -4.56 4.90
CA ALA A 143 -1.96 -3.31 4.53
C ALA A 143 -3.02 -2.86 5.56
N VAL A 144 -3.75 -3.81 6.14
CA VAL A 144 -4.74 -3.54 7.18
C VAL A 144 -4.06 -3.19 8.51
N GLU A 145 -3.03 -3.91 8.91
CA GLU A 145 -2.27 -3.63 10.14
C GLU A 145 -1.65 -2.21 10.09
N GLU A 146 -1.00 -1.85 8.98
CA GLU A 146 -0.43 -0.51 8.79
C GLU A 146 -1.51 0.59 8.85
N LEU A 147 -2.71 0.31 8.30
CA LEU A 147 -3.84 1.23 8.37
C LEU A 147 -4.36 1.40 9.80
N LEU A 148 -4.50 0.30 10.55
CA LEU A 148 -4.98 0.33 11.93
C LEU A 148 -4.01 1.09 12.84
N ILE A 149 -2.72 0.79 12.76
CA ILE A 149 -1.67 1.50 13.51
C ILE A 149 -1.72 3.00 13.21
N LYS A 150 -1.86 3.37 11.93
CA LYS A 150 -1.98 4.78 11.54
C LYS A 150 -3.23 5.44 12.13
N ASN A 151 -4.35 4.76 12.12
CA ASN A 151 -5.60 5.30 12.68
C ASN A 151 -5.52 5.47 14.19
N GLU A 152 -5.00 4.48 14.93
CA GLU A 152 -4.77 4.55 16.37
C GLU A 152 -3.85 5.73 16.73
N TYR A 153 -2.77 5.89 15.96
CA TYR A 153 -1.86 7.03 16.12
C TYR A 153 -2.59 8.38 15.92
N LEU A 154 -3.41 8.48 14.87
CA LEU A 154 -4.17 9.71 14.60
C LEU A 154 -5.20 10.01 15.69
N GLU A 155 -5.88 8.99 16.21
CA GLU A 155 -6.82 9.12 17.33
C GLU A 155 -6.10 9.58 18.60
N LEU A 156 -4.94 9.00 18.92
CA LEU A 156 -4.13 9.42 20.05
C LEU A 156 -3.73 10.90 19.94
N MET A 157 -3.27 11.33 18.76
CA MET A 157 -2.90 12.74 18.53
C MET A 157 -4.10 13.67 18.69
N ASN A 158 -5.29 13.28 18.24
CA ASN A 158 -6.51 14.07 18.40
C ASN A 158 -6.92 14.18 19.88
N VAL A 159 -6.79 13.10 20.66
CA VAL A 159 -7.06 13.11 22.10
C VAL A 159 -6.06 14.02 22.83
N LEU A 160 -4.77 13.93 22.47
CA LEU A 160 -3.75 14.82 23.03
C LEU A 160 -3.99 16.29 22.68
N SER A 161 -4.35 16.59 21.44
CA SER A 161 -4.70 17.96 21.03
C SER A 161 -5.90 18.48 21.84
N ALA A 162 -7.00 17.73 21.93
CA ALA A 162 -8.16 18.11 22.73
C ALA A 162 -7.80 18.36 24.20
N PHE A 163 -6.92 17.51 24.79
CA PHE A 163 -6.44 17.70 26.15
C PHE A 163 -5.65 19.00 26.30
N VAL A 164 -4.70 19.26 25.38
CA VAL A 164 -3.88 20.48 25.38
C VAL A 164 -4.75 21.73 25.22
N GLN A 165 -5.78 21.70 24.39
CA GLN A 165 -6.69 22.84 24.20
C GLN A 165 -7.53 23.16 25.46
N LEU A 166 -7.91 22.13 26.22
CA LEU A 166 -8.67 22.30 27.48
C LEU A 166 -7.79 22.71 28.66
N GLN A 167 -6.47 22.50 28.55
CA GLN A 167 -5.53 22.78 29.65
C GLN A 167 -5.17 24.27 29.69
N PRO A 168 -5.38 24.96 30.84
CA PRO A 168 -4.95 26.34 30.98
C PRO A 168 -3.41 26.42 30.92
N PRO A 169 -2.85 27.41 30.22
CA PRO A 169 -1.39 27.63 30.20
C PRO A 169 -0.80 27.78 31.59
N ARG A 170 0.32 27.11 31.83
CA ARG A 170 1.08 27.21 33.11
C ARG A 170 2.32 28.05 32.97
N ILE A 171 2.91 28.07 31.78
CA ILE A 171 4.07 28.89 31.43
C ILE A 171 3.77 29.66 30.14
N LYS A 172 4.47 30.77 29.95
CA LYS A 172 4.15 31.68 28.83
C LYS A 172 4.78 31.22 27.54
N ASP A 173 6.07 31.00 27.51
CA ASP A 173 6.82 30.70 26.30
C ASP A 173 7.78 29.52 26.53
N VAL A 174 7.84 28.61 25.55
CA VAL A 174 8.86 27.56 25.42
C VAL A 174 9.51 27.62 24.07
N SER A 175 10.82 27.60 24.03
CA SER A 175 11.60 27.46 22.83
C SER A 175 12.08 26.02 22.67
N VAL A 176 11.90 25.45 21.48
CA VAL A 176 12.36 24.12 21.08
C VAL A 176 13.35 24.29 19.94
N ILE A 177 14.61 23.91 20.16
CA ILE A 177 15.65 23.96 19.15
C ILE A 177 15.92 22.53 18.66
N LEU A 178 15.68 22.28 17.39
CA LEU A 178 15.95 21.00 16.73
C LEU A 178 17.35 21.07 16.10
N ASN A 179 18.30 20.31 16.66
CA ASN A 179 19.70 20.39 16.26
C ASN A 179 20.02 19.50 15.05
N PRO A 180 21.11 19.81 14.29
CA PRO A 180 21.54 19.03 13.11
C PRO A 180 21.94 17.57 13.41
N ASP A 181 22.34 17.29 14.64
CA ASP A 181 22.73 15.95 15.13
C ASP A 181 21.54 15.08 15.57
N GLY A 182 20.32 15.62 15.51
CA GLY A 182 19.09 14.95 15.93
C GLY A 182 18.78 15.11 17.43
N SER A 183 19.59 15.89 18.16
CA SER A 183 19.28 16.29 19.52
C SER A 183 18.27 17.45 19.54
N CYS A 184 17.69 17.73 20.69
CA CYS A 184 16.89 18.94 20.87
C CYS A 184 17.16 19.60 22.22
N THR A 185 16.98 20.92 22.24
CA THR A 185 17.09 21.73 23.43
C THR A 185 15.76 22.41 23.68
N LEU A 186 15.23 22.28 24.92
CA LEU A 186 14.06 23.02 25.36
C LEU A 186 14.52 24.10 26.36
N THR A 187 13.97 25.30 26.19
CA THR A 187 14.22 26.43 27.10
C THR A 187 12.89 27.09 27.44
N ASP A 188 12.58 27.24 28.71
CA ASP A 188 11.39 27.95 29.21
C ASP A 188 11.63 29.46 29.38
N ASP A 189 10.58 30.18 29.75
CA ASP A 189 10.63 31.63 30.01
C ASP A 189 11.43 32.02 31.26
N MET A 190 11.78 31.03 32.08
CA MET A 190 12.67 31.21 33.24
C MET A 190 14.15 30.88 32.95
N ASN A 191 14.48 30.66 31.66
CA ASN A 191 15.80 30.22 31.18
C ASN A 191 16.27 28.85 31.73
N SER A 192 15.35 28.02 32.20
CA SER A 192 15.65 26.62 32.48
C SER A 192 15.91 25.91 31.15
N ARG A 193 17.07 25.30 31.00
CA ARG A 193 17.48 24.61 29.77
C ARG A 193 17.55 23.12 30.03
N VAL A 194 16.94 22.35 29.11
CA VAL A 194 17.04 20.90 29.12
C VAL A 194 17.45 20.43 27.71
N ASP A 195 18.56 19.71 27.64
CA ASP A 195 19.11 19.14 26.44
C ASP A 195 18.77 17.65 26.36
N TYR A 196 18.30 17.21 25.21
CA TYR A 196 17.98 15.83 24.92
C TYR A 196 18.88 15.30 23.80
N GLU A 197 19.61 14.23 24.08
CA GLU A 197 20.52 13.59 23.11
C GLU A 197 19.78 13.04 21.87
N LYS A 198 18.50 12.67 22.07
CA LYS A 198 17.63 12.22 20.97
C LYS A 198 16.27 12.88 21.10
N CYS A 199 15.90 13.64 20.09
CA CYS A 199 14.54 14.15 19.94
C CYS A 199 13.60 13.03 19.52
N THR A 200 13.16 12.19 20.47
CA THR A 200 12.02 11.32 20.22
C THR A 200 10.75 12.16 20.34
N GLY A 201 9.86 12.06 19.34
CA GLY A 201 8.63 12.84 19.33
C GLY A 201 7.85 12.72 20.64
N ASP A 202 7.74 11.51 21.17
CA ASP A 202 6.97 11.21 22.39
C ASP A 202 7.54 11.90 23.65
N GLY A 203 8.86 11.93 23.79
CA GLY A 203 9.51 12.56 24.94
C GLY A 203 9.30 14.08 24.97
N VAL A 204 9.50 14.75 23.85
CA VAL A 204 9.32 16.21 23.71
C VAL A 204 7.86 16.60 23.90
N VAL A 205 6.93 15.88 23.27
CA VAL A 205 5.49 16.11 23.39
C VAL A 205 5.04 15.94 24.85
N SER A 206 5.48 14.87 25.52
CA SER A 206 5.12 14.59 26.92
C SER A 206 5.55 15.73 27.86
N ILE A 207 6.74 16.28 27.65
CA ILE A 207 7.24 17.41 28.45
C ILE A 207 6.42 18.66 28.15
N LEU A 208 6.20 19.00 26.89
CA LEU A 208 5.43 20.18 26.51
C LEU A 208 3.98 20.11 27.01
N VAL A 209 3.36 18.93 26.99
CA VAL A 209 2.03 18.70 27.58
C VAL A 209 2.07 18.96 29.09
N GLY A 210 3.11 18.47 29.78
CA GLY A 210 3.30 18.71 31.22
C GLY A 210 3.55 20.18 31.59
N LEU A 211 4.32 20.90 30.78
CA LEU A 211 4.61 22.33 30.95
C LEU A 211 3.40 23.22 30.59
N ALA A 212 2.51 22.75 29.72
CA ALA A 212 1.35 23.50 29.25
C ALA A 212 1.68 24.94 28.81
N PRO A 213 2.52 25.16 27.81
CA PRO A 213 2.91 26.49 27.38
C PRO A 213 1.76 27.18 26.65
N GLU A 214 1.69 28.52 26.79
CA GLU A 214 0.81 29.37 25.97
C GLU A 214 1.33 29.41 24.53
N ARG A 215 2.66 29.45 24.37
CA ARG A 215 3.32 29.53 23.07
C ARG A 215 4.56 28.64 23.00
N ILE A 216 4.73 27.96 21.87
CA ILE A 216 5.90 27.13 21.55
C ILE A 216 6.57 27.74 20.32
N THR A 217 7.82 28.12 20.46
CA THR A 217 8.65 28.62 19.35
C THR A 217 9.65 27.54 18.96
N VAL A 218 9.52 27.01 17.74
CA VAL A 218 10.39 25.95 17.21
C VAL A 218 11.42 26.55 16.26
N TYR A 219 12.71 26.34 16.57
CA TYR A 219 13.84 26.67 15.71
C TYR A 219 14.35 25.39 15.06
N ASP A 220 14.04 25.20 13.78
CA ASP A 220 14.49 24.01 13.05
C ASP A 220 15.85 24.23 12.41
N LEU A 221 16.90 23.81 13.10
CA LEU A 221 18.27 23.76 12.62
C LEU A 221 18.66 22.38 12.09
N SER A 222 17.74 21.41 12.09
CA SER A 222 18.01 20.01 11.71
C SER A 222 18.21 19.79 10.22
N GLY A 223 17.88 20.79 9.38
CA GLY A 223 17.92 20.63 7.93
C GLY A 223 16.88 19.62 7.40
N GLY A 224 15.73 19.51 8.10
CA GLY A 224 14.63 18.62 7.71
C GLY A 224 14.70 17.20 8.30
N LYS A 225 15.68 16.90 9.17
CA LYS A 225 15.78 15.57 9.82
C LYS A 225 14.72 15.34 10.90
N SER A 226 14.13 16.42 11.42
CA SER A 226 13.13 16.36 12.51
C SER A 226 11.70 16.64 12.02
N THR A 227 11.40 16.36 10.76
CA THR A 227 10.09 16.63 10.12
C THR A 227 8.94 15.94 10.88
N MET A 228 9.14 14.71 11.34
CA MET A 228 8.13 13.96 12.08
C MET A 228 7.77 14.66 13.41
N LEU A 229 8.76 15.14 14.18
CA LEU A 229 8.50 15.88 15.41
C LEU A 229 7.79 17.20 15.12
N ALA A 230 8.18 17.93 14.09
CA ALA A 230 7.51 19.16 13.67
C ALA A 230 6.02 18.92 13.36
N GLU A 231 5.69 17.86 12.63
CA GLU A 231 4.30 17.47 12.32
C GLU A 231 3.49 17.14 13.59
N ILE A 232 4.10 16.39 14.53
CA ILE A 232 3.46 16.07 15.81
C ILE A 232 3.17 17.35 16.60
N LEU A 233 4.13 18.26 16.72
CA LEU A 233 3.96 19.51 17.45
C LEU A 233 2.85 20.37 16.86
N ILE A 234 2.81 20.53 15.54
CA ILE A 234 1.72 21.26 14.85
C ILE A 234 0.39 20.62 15.16
N ARG A 235 0.29 19.29 15.11
CA ARG A 235 -0.96 18.57 15.28
C ARG A 235 -1.49 18.59 16.71
N VAL A 236 -0.61 18.48 17.70
CA VAL A 236 -0.99 18.42 19.13
C VAL A 236 -1.25 19.79 19.71
N PHE A 237 -0.42 20.79 19.38
CA PHE A 237 -0.45 22.12 19.98
C PHE A 237 -1.08 23.20 19.08
N GLU A 238 -1.35 22.88 17.81
CA GLU A 238 -2.07 23.73 16.86
C GLU A 238 -1.59 25.21 16.84
N ASP A 239 -2.45 26.15 17.21
CA ASP A 239 -2.17 27.59 17.19
C ASP A 239 -1.10 28.05 18.17
N ARG A 240 -0.72 27.20 19.14
CA ARG A 240 0.35 27.50 20.10
C ARG A 240 1.75 27.39 19.50
N VAL A 241 1.91 26.73 18.35
CA VAL A 241 3.22 26.47 17.71
C VAL A 241 3.55 27.49 16.63
N ARG A 242 4.77 28.01 16.67
CA ARG A 242 5.33 28.85 15.62
C ARG A 242 6.71 28.34 15.22
N PHE A 243 6.95 28.22 13.91
CA PHE A 243 8.24 27.80 13.36
C PHE A 243 9.04 29.00 12.87
N PHE A 244 10.31 29.01 13.25
CA PHE A 244 11.30 29.91 12.69
C PHE A 244 12.36 29.07 11.97
N LYS A 245 12.62 29.43 10.73
CA LYS A 245 13.65 28.80 9.90
C LYS A 245 14.91 29.66 9.95
#